data_f86545390ea22dc6964c2d30c563f818
#
_entry.id   f86545390ea22dc6964c2d30c563f818
#
_cell.length_a   1.000
_cell.length_b   1.000
_cell.length_c   1.000
_cell.angle_alpha   90.00
_cell.angle_beta   90.00
_cell.angle_gamma   90.00
#
_symmetry.space_group_name_H-M   'P 1'
#
loop_
_entity.id
_entity.type
_entity.pdbx_description
1 polymer ?
#
loop_
_entity_poly.entity_id
_entity_poly.type
_entity_poly.pdbx_seq_one_letter_code
_entity_poly.pdbx_strand_id
1 'polypeptide(L)'
;MKLTTSLLDDLTARAKASPRLRMNLDLRNSAEDGSQRMLNALEPGTIMPIHRHIHSTETVVLIRGSVRQNYFNSDGSIRESFIAAAGTSPNASSADCMGFSVPAGQWHNTECLESGTVFIECKDGAYAPLGPEDVLG
;
A
#
# COMPACT_ATOMS: atom_id res chain seq x y z
N MET A 1 -12.48 5.89 16.81
CA MET A 1 -11.20 5.15 16.90
C MET A 1 -10.06 6.13 16.71
N LYS A 2 -8.95 5.89 17.39
CA LYS A 2 -7.74 6.70 17.21
C LYS A 2 -6.66 5.85 16.57
N LEU A 3 -5.92 6.43 15.63
CA LEU A 3 -4.72 5.81 15.06
C LEU A 3 -3.55 6.20 15.97
N THR A 4 -3.16 5.30 16.86
CA THR A 4 -2.13 5.53 17.87
C THR A 4 -0.85 4.79 17.52
N THR A 5 0.27 5.22 18.09
CA THR A 5 1.55 4.49 17.95
C THR A 5 1.39 3.03 18.39
N SER A 6 0.66 2.81 19.49
CA SER A 6 0.40 1.45 19.99
C SER A 6 -0.35 0.59 18.97
N LEU A 7 -1.35 1.15 18.27
CA LEU A 7 -2.07 0.46 17.20
C LEU A 7 -1.13 0.10 16.05
N LEU A 8 -0.28 1.03 15.63
CA LEU A 8 0.68 0.79 14.55
C LEU A 8 1.71 -0.28 14.94
N ASP A 9 2.16 -0.28 16.18
CA ASP A 9 3.09 -1.28 16.72
C ASP A 9 2.46 -2.68 16.74
N ASP A 10 1.20 -2.78 17.16
CA ASP A 10 0.46 -4.04 17.13
C ASP A 10 0.31 -4.57 15.70
N LEU A 11 -0.06 -3.70 14.77
CA LEU A 11 -0.21 -4.06 13.37
C LEU A 11 1.12 -4.55 12.77
N THR A 12 2.21 -3.87 13.10
CA THR A 12 3.57 -4.25 12.67
C THR A 12 3.96 -5.60 13.24
N ALA A 13 3.67 -5.87 14.52
CA ALA A 13 3.96 -7.17 15.14
C ALA A 13 3.21 -8.30 14.43
N ARG A 14 1.96 -8.06 14.04
CA ARG A 14 1.16 -9.01 13.28
C ARG A 14 1.70 -9.23 11.87
N ALA A 15 2.17 -8.16 11.22
CA ALA A 15 2.80 -8.26 9.91
C ALA A 15 4.06 -9.13 9.97
N LYS A 16 4.90 -8.94 10.97
CA LYS A 16 6.12 -9.75 11.20
C LYS A 16 5.80 -11.22 11.40
N ALA A 17 4.70 -11.52 12.10
CA ALA A 17 4.26 -12.89 12.37
C ALA A 17 3.52 -13.54 11.20
N SER A 18 3.11 -12.77 10.20
CA SER A 18 2.39 -13.27 9.04
C SER A 18 3.35 -13.91 8.03
N PRO A 19 2.99 -15.08 7.44
CA PRO A 19 3.80 -15.66 6.36
C PRO A 19 3.95 -14.71 5.15
N ARG A 20 3.01 -13.79 4.97
CA ARG A 20 3.03 -12.82 3.87
C ARG A 20 3.80 -11.55 4.22
N LEU A 21 4.27 -11.40 5.48
CA LEU A 21 4.98 -10.22 5.99
C LEU A 21 4.18 -8.92 5.78
N ARG A 22 2.86 -9.03 5.90
CA ARG A 22 1.94 -7.88 5.84
C ARG A 22 0.66 -8.16 6.62
N MET A 23 0.04 -7.07 7.07
CA MET A 23 -1.23 -7.11 7.79
C MET A 23 -2.01 -5.84 7.48
N ASN A 24 -3.31 -5.96 7.30
CA ASN A 24 -4.17 -4.80 7.11
C ASN A 24 -5.18 -4.65 8.24
N LEU A 25 -5.67 -3.44 8.40
CA LEU A 25 -6.80 -3.12 9.27
C LEU A 25 -7.82 -2.36 8.44
N ASP A 26 -8.98 -2.97 8.24
CA ASP A 26 -10.08 -2.40 7.47
C ASP A 26 -10.79 -1.33 8.30
N LEU A 27 -10.92 -0.14 7.74
CA LEU A 27 -11.58 1.01 8.39
C LEU A 27 -12.96 1.31 7.78
N ARG A 28 -13.43 0.47 6.85
CA ARG A 28 -14.76 0.66 6.26
C ARG A 28 -15.86 0.51 7.30
N ASN A 29 -16.98 1.18 7.06
CA ASN A 29 -18.16 1.04 7.92
C ASN A 29 -18.88 -0.29 7.69
N SER A 30 -18.80 -0.84 6.48
CA SER A 30 -19.40 -2.11 6.09
C SER A 30 -18.70 -2.68 4.87
N ALA A 31 -19.03 -3.91 4.50
CA ALA A 31 -18.50 -4.56 3.30
C ALA A 31 -18.94 -3.85 2.01
N GLU A 32 -20.06 -3.15 2.04
CA GLU A 32 -20.63 -2.42 0.90
C GLU A 32 -20.21 -0.96 0.87
N ASP A 33 -19.35 -0.53 1.80
CA ASP A 33 -18.90 0.86 1.89
C ASP A 33 -18.17 1.26 0.59
N GLY A 34 -18.70 2.24 -0.09
CA GLY A 34 -18.12 2.80 -1.32
C GLY A 34 -16.90 3.67 -1.10
N SER A 35 -16.50 3.86 0.14
CA SER A 35 -15.27 4.57 0.51
C SER A 35 -14.31 3.61 1.20
N GLN A 36 -13.51 2.90 0.43
CA GLN A 36 -12.55 1.93 0.97
C GLN A 36 -11.40 2.66 1.67
N ARG A 37 -11.14 2.25 2.91
CA ARG A 37 -10.09 2.82 3.74
C ARG A 37 -9.46 1.71 4.55
N MET A 38 -8.14 1.58 4.51
CA MET A 38 -7.44 0.60 5.35
C MET A 38 -6.03 1.06 5.72
N LEU A 39 -5.57 0.58 6.86
CA LEU A 39 -4.16 0.62 7.20
C LEU A 39 -3.49 -0.64 6.68
N ASN A 40 -2.29 -0.49 6.13
CA ASN A 40 -1.45 -1.60 5.73
C ASN A 40 -0.11 -1.49 6.45
N ALA A 41 0.24 -2.55 7.18
CA ALA A 41 1.57 -2.71 7.75
C ALA A 41 2.35 -3.70 6.88
N LEU A 42 3.53 -3.29 6.44
CA LEU A 42 4.41 -4.11 5.60
C LEU A 42 5.77 -4.25 6.26
N GLU A 43 6.36 -5.44 6.08
CA GLU A 43 7.74 -5.70 6.46
C GLU A 43 8.58 -5.97 5.21
N PRO A 44 9.91 -5.69 5.27
CA PRO A 44 10.80 -6.05 4.16
C PRO A 44 10.71 -7.54 3.83
N GLY A 45 10.64 -7.86 2.56
CA GLY A 45 10.45 -9.22 2.09
C GLY A 45 9.02 -9.57 1.68
N THR A 46 8.04 -8.71 2.01
CA THR A 46 6.68 -8.93 1.49
C THR A 46 6.69 -8.85 -0.04
N ILE A 47 5.97 -9.77 -0.67
CA ILE A 47 5.86 -9.84 -2.13
C ILE A 47 4.47 -9.41 -2.54
N MET A 48 4.41 -8.41 -3.39
CA MET A 48 3.17 -7.92 -3.97
C MET A 48 3.22 -8.13 -5.48
N PRO A 49 2.29 -8.90 -6.06
CA PRO A 49 2.24 -9.08 -7.52
C PRO A 49 1.93 -7.75 -8.21
N ILE A 50 2.37 -7.63 -9.46
CA ILE A 50 1.97 -6.50 -10.32
C ILE A 50 0.48 -6.65 -10.60
N HIS A 51 -0.30 -5.64 -10.26
CA HIS A 51 -1.75 -5.68 -10.39
C HIS A 51 -2.30 -4.29 -10.72
N ARG A 52 -3.59 -4.24 -11.03
CA ARG A 52 -4.32 -2.99 -11.27
C ARG A 52 -5.71 -3.05 -10.66
N HIS A 53 -6.26 -1.88 -10.37
CA HIS A 53 -7.68 -1.71 -10.02
C HIS A 53 -8.33 -0.93 -11.16
N ILE A 54 -9.13 -1.62 -11.97
CA ILE A 54 -9.59 -1.07 -13.24
C ILE A 54 -10.63 0.07 -13.05
N HIS A 55 -11.34 0.08 -11.93
CA HIS A 55 -12.43 1.01 -11.67
C HIS A 55 -12.18 1.95 -10.48
N SER A 56 -11.02 1.88 -9.86
CA SER A 56 -10.74 2.65 -8.64
C SER A 56 -9.40 3.35 -8.74
N THR A 57 -9.38 4.61 -8.30
CA THR A 57 -8.14 5.32 -8.00
C THR A 57 -7.77 5.04 -6.55
N GLU A 58 -6.52 4.72 -6.31
CA GLU A 58 -5.99 4.45 -4.98
C GLU A 58 -5.12 5.61 -4.53
N THR A 59 -5.31 6.07 -3.30
CA THR A 59 -4.45 7.08 -2.68
C THR A 59 -3.79 6.48 -1.45
N VAL A 60 -2.47 6.63 -1.36
CA VAL A 60 -1.63 6.09 -0.29
C VAL A 60 -0.86 7.22 0.35
N VAL A 61 -0.87 7.24 1.69
CA VAL A 61 -0.07 8.19 2.48
C VAL A 61 0.71 7.42 3.53
N LEU A 62 2.03 7.61 3.56
CA LEU A 62 2.91 6.97 4.53
C LEU A 62 2.73 7.62 5.89
N ILE A 63 2.34 6.81 6.89
CA ILE A 63 2.23 7.24 8.29
C ILE A 63 3.56 6.98 9.00
N ARG A 64 4.21 5.86 8.67
CA ARG A 64 5.48 5.43 9.25
C ARG A 64 6.24 4.62 8.21
N GLY A 65 7.56 4.78 8.14
CA GLY A 65 8.41 4.00 7.26
C GLY A 65 8.48 4.51 5.83
N SER A 66 8.87 3.64 4.92
CA SER A 66 9.09 3.98 3.52
C SER A 66 8.87 2.79 2.59
N VAL A 67 8.46 3.11 1.36
CA VAL A 67 8.22 2.15 0.29
C VAL A 67 8.81 2.63 -1.02
N ARG A 68 9.09 1.67 -1.91
CA ARG A 68 9.28 1.96 -3.34
C ARG A 68 7.98 1.61 -4.05
N GLN A 69 7.43 2.58 -4.77
CA GLN A 69 6.25 2.37 -5.61
C GLN A 69 6.70 2.22 -7.06
N ASN A 70 6.22 1.18 -7.72
CA ASN A 70 6.53 0.91 -9.11
C ASN A 70 5.26 0.96 -9.94
N TYR A 71 5.31 1.69 -11.04
CA TYR A 71 4.29 1.68 -12.09
C TYR A 71 4.85 0.93 -13.29
N PHE A 72 4.01 0.11 -13.90
CA PHE A 72 4.41 -0.75 -15.01
C PHE A 72 3.56 -0.47 -16.24
N ASN A 73 4.15 -0.73 -17.40
CA ASN A 73 3.43 -0.86 -18.65
C ASN A 73 2.72 -2.23 -18.68
N SER A 74 1.78 -2.40 -19.60
CA SER A 74 1.02 -3.66 -19.73
C SER A 74 1.88 -4.87 -20.08
N ASP A 75 3.08 -4.66 -20.61
CA ASP A 75 4.05 -5.73 -20.91
C ASP A 75 4.92 -6.12 -19.70
N GLY A 76 4.71 -5.47 -18.55
CA GLY A 76 5.46 -5.73 -17.32
C GLY A 76 6.76 -4.92 -17.18
N SER A 77 7.11 -4.10 -18.17
CA SER A 77 8.28 -3.22 -18.05
C SER A 77 7.98 -2.03 -17.13
N ILE A 78 9.01 -1.55 -16.42
CA ILE A 78 8.86 -0.40 -15.52
C ILE A 78 8.63 0.86 -16.33
N ARG A 79 7.57 1.59 -15.98
CA ARG A 79 7.25 2.91 -16.50
C ARG A 79 7.80 4.00 -15.62
N GLU A 80 7.68 3.84 -14.28
CA GLU A 80 8.11 4.82 -13.29
C GLU A 80 8.36 4.10 -11.97
N SER A 81 9.34 4.55 -11.22
CA SER A 81 9.64 4.05 -9.88
C SER A 81 10.06 5.22 -9.00
N PHE A 82 9.52 5.29 -7.79
CA PHE A 82 9.85 6.36 -6.85
C PHE A 82 9.74 5.87 -5.41
N ILE A 83 10.32 6.65 -4.49
CA ILE A 83 10.32 6.35 -3.06
C ILE A 83 9.38 7.31 -2.35
N ALA A 84 8.48 6.75 -1.54
CA ALA A 84 7.62 7.48 -0.63
C ALA A 84 8.00 7.16 0.81
N ALA A 85 8.09 8.17 1.66
CA ALA A 85 8.47 7.99 3.06
C ALA A 85 7.68 8.93 3.98
N ALA A 86 7.37 8.44 5.18
CA ALA A 86 6.83 9.30 6.24
C ALA A 86 7.90 10.30 6.69
N GLY A 87 7.47 11.46 7.18
CA GLY A 87 8.40 12.50 7.64
C GLY A 87 9.34 12.07 8.76
N THR A 88 8.94 11.06 9.54
CA THR A 88 9.75 10.48 10.63
C THR A 88 10.70 9.38 10.18
N SER A 89 10.62 8.94 8.92
CA SER A 89 11.49 7.91 8.38
C SER A 89 12.94 8.42 8.23
N PRO A 90 13.95 7.57 8.48
CA PRO A 90 15.33 7.91 8.15
C PRO A 90 15.54 8.13 6.65
N ASN A 91 14.62 7.66 5.80
CA ASN A 91 14.66 7.82 4.35
C ASN A 91 13.92 9.09 3.87
N ALA A 92 13.35 9.89 4.78
CA ALA A 92 12.52 11.04 4.41
C ALA A 92 13.26 12.08 3.57
N SER A 93 14.53 12.36 3.88
CA SER A 93 15.31 13.37 3.17
C SER A 93 15.67 12.98 1.74
N SER A 94 15.70 11.69 1.43
CA SER A 94 16.01 11.15 0.09
C SER A 94 14.78 10.67 -0.66
N ALA A 95 13.60 10.74 -0.04
CA ALA A 95 12.34 10.30 -0.66
C ALA A 95 11.84 11.34 -1.67
N ASP A 96 11.12 10.87 -2.67
CA ASP A 96 10.49 11.72 -3.71
C ASP A 96 9.20 12.36 -3.20
N CYS A 97 8.51 11.69 -2.29
CA CYS A 97 7.20 12.12 -1.79
C CYS A 97 6.87 11.42 -0.46
N MET A 98 5.76 11.79 0.15
CA MET A 98 5.23 11.14 1.35
C MET A 98 3.93 10.36 1.08
N GLY A 99 3.41 10.49 -0.11
CA GLY A 99 2.20 9.78 -0.55
C GLY A 99 2.02 9.92 -2.05
N PHE A 100 1.09 9.16 -2.61
CA PHE A 100 0.86 9.13 -4.05
C PHE A 100 -0.55 8.64 -4.36
N SER A 101 -1.01 8.90 -5.57
CA SER A 101 -2.24 8.32 -6.11
C SER A 101 -1.91 7.41 -7.28
N VAL A 102 -2.56 6.25 -7.30
CA VAL A 102 -2.49 5.28 -8.40
C VAL A 102 -3.75 5.43 -9.23
N PRO A 103 -3.67 5.93 -10.47
CA PRO A 103 -4.86 6.07 -11.32
C PRO A 103 -5.53 4.72 -11.59
N ALA A 104 -6.84 4.74 -11.81
CA ALA A 104 -7.58 3.55 -12.24
C ALA A 104 -6.90 2.94 -13.48
N GLY A 105 -6.71 1.63 -13.46
CA GLY A 105 -6.09 0.89 -14.56
C GLY A 105 -4.57 0.87 -14.58
N GLN A 106 -3.89 1.62 -13.72
CA GLN A 106 -2.42 1.64 -13.68
C GLN A 106 -1.88 0.36 -13.03
N TRP A 107 -1.07 -0.39 -13.78
CA TRP A 107 -0.32 -1.53 -13.27
C TRP A 107 0.71 -1.05 -12.25
N HIS A 108 0.74 -1.68 -11.07
CA HIS A 108 1.62 -1.24 -9.98
C HIS A 108 1.91 -2.35 -8.99
N ASN A 109 2.96 -2.14 -8.21
CA ASN A 109 3.21 -2.85 -6.95
C ASN A 109 3.97 -1.95 -5.99
N THR A 110 4.13 -2.42 -4.76
CA THR A 110 4.79 -1.69 -3.68
C THR A 110 5.81 -2.59 -3.01
N GLU A 111 7.03 -2.08 -2.82
CA GLU A 111 8.09 -2.76 -2.08
C GLU A 111 8.33 -2.06 -0.76
N CYS A 112 8.36 -2.81 0.34
CA CYS A 112 8.68 -2.27 1.66
C CYS A 112 10.18 -2.07 1.80
N LEU A 113 10.62 -0.87 2.18
CA LEU A 113 12.04 -0.52 2.29
C LEU A 113 12.56 -0.54 3.73
N GLU A 114 11.68 -0.49 4.74
CA GLU A 114 12.09 -0.52 6.14
C GLU A 114 11.07 -1.20 7.03
N SER A 115 11.55 -1.82 8.11
CA SER A 115 10.69 -2.45 9.11
C SER A 115 9.81 -1.43 9.80
N GLY A 116 8.59 -1.81 10.10
CA GLY A 116 7.62 -0.95 10.78
C GLY A 116 6.87 -0.01 9.85
N THR A 117 6.94 -0.22 8.55
CA THR A 117 6.22 0.60 7.57
C THR A 117 4.72 0.42 7.71
N VAL A 118 4.00 1.55 7.82
CA VAL A 118 2.53 1.60 7.83
C VAL A 118 2.07 2.74 6.94
N PHE A 119 1.11 2.46 6.08
CA PHE A 119 0.46 3.48 5.27
C PHE A 119 -1.06 3.35 5.34
N ILE A 120 -1.74 4.46 5.10
CA ILE A 120 -3.18 4.45 4.86
C ILE A 120 -3.44 4.41 3.36
N GLU A 121 -4.37 3.57 2.96
CA GLU A 121 -4.81 3.38 1.58
C GLU A 121 -6.28 3.70 1.49
N CYS A 122 -6.64 4.55 0.54
CA CYS A 122 -8.02 4.91 0.24
C CYS A 122 -8.32 4.59 -1.22
N LYS A 123 -9.45 3.92 -1.47
CA LYS A 123 -9.93 3.63 -2.83
C LYS A 123 -11.40 3.99 -2.94
N ASP A 124 -11.79 4.60 -4.05
CA ASP A 124 -13.19 4.87 -4.35
C ASP A 124 -13.91 3.60 -4.82
N GLY A 125 -15.20 3.57 -4.60
CA GLY A 125 -16.04 2.43 -4.97
C GLY A 125 -16.01 1.30 -3.94
N ALA A 126 -16.98 0.39 -4.04
CA ALA A 126 -17.04 -0.77 -3.18
C ALA A 126 -15.93 -1.78 -3.53
N TYR A 127 -15.49 -2.54 -2.54
CA TYR A 127 -14.49 -3.59 -2.75
C TYR A 127 -14.95 -4.59 -3.81
N ALA A 128 -14.04 -4.88 -4.73
CA ALA A 128 -14.19 -5.96 -5.70
C ALA A 128 -12.87 -6.75 -5.75
N PRO A 129 -12.91 -8.08 -5.64
CA PRO A 129 -11.70 -8.89 -5.74
C PRO A 129 -11.07 -8.75 -7.13
N LEU A 130 -9.74 -8.86 -7.19
CA LEU A 130 -9.01 -8.87 -8.47
C LEU A 130 -9.34 -10.13 -9.25
N GLY A 131 -9.67 -9.95 -10.55
CA GLY A 131 -9.73 -11.06 -11.49
C GLY A 131 -8.34 -11.40 -12.04
N PRO A 132 -8.18 -12.56 -12.70
CA PRO A 132 -6.90 -12.96 -13.28
C PRO A 132 -6.40 -11.97 -14.35
N GLU A 133 -7.28 -11.24 -15.01
CA GLU A 133 -6.94 -10.21 -15.99
C GLU A 133 -6.33 -8.95 -15.37
N ASP A 134 -6.41 -8.80 -14.05
CA ASP A 134 -5.93 -7.64 -13.30
C ASP A 134 -4.63 -7.93 -12.54
N VAL A 135 -4.00 -9.06 -12.83
CA VAL A 135 -2.70 -9.46 -12.25
C VAL A 135 -1.75 -9.87 -13.38
N LEU A 136 -0.54 -9.33 -13.38
CA LEU A 136 0.52 -9.75 -14.29
C LEU A 136 1.36 -10.82 -13.60
N GLY A 137 1.50 -11.90 -14.26
CA GLY A 137 2.24 -13.03 -13.86
C GLY A 137 3.05 -13.60 -13.25
#